data_7bb4ae660ed9f753a58f7a5c7cc155b9
#
_entry.id   7bb4ae660ed9f753a58f7a5c7cc155b9
#
_cell.length_a   1.000
_cell.length_b   1.000
_cell.length_c   1.000
_cell.angle_alpha   90.00
_cell.angle_beta   90.00
_cell.angle_gamma   90.00
#
_symmetry.space_group_name_H-M   'P 1'
#
loop_
_entity.id
_entity.type
_entity.pdbx_description
1 polymer ?
#
loop_
_entity_poly.entity_id
_entity_poly.type
_entity_poly.pdbx_seq_one_letter_code
_entity_poly.pdbx_strand_id
1 'polypeptide(L)'
;MINYVAYRKFVTLQNGKRVMFRFLNDQDREELIRLFQDAPEEDLRFLKQNVKDIKLVNSWVDNINYQRVLPLLAINLEANNIIADATLHRGKHAAKHIGEVRIFVSRPFRNLGVGSLMLEEMINLAKKEGLHWLKAEIIADHKKVVKAFRTRGFEARATLEDYFIRKDGVTHDIILMLRPVVKREEAEF
;
A
#
# COMPACT_ATOMS: atom_id res chain seq x y z
N MET A 1 17.06 10.62 8.21
CA MET A 1 15.99 9.85 8.91
C MET A 1 14.67 10.54 8.65
N ILE A 2 13.60 9.79 8.35
CA ILE A 2 12.26 10.36 8.09
C ILE A 2 11.64 10.77 9.42
N ASN A 3 11.13 12.01 9.50
CA ASN A 3 10.26 12.39 10.62
C ASN A 3 8.83 11.94 10.31
N TYR A 4 8.43 10.79 10.77
CA TYR A 4 7.13 10.18 10.47
C TYR A 4 5.96 11.03 10.99
N VAL A 5 6.10 11.66 12.15
CA VAL A 5 5.05 12.48 12.77
C VAL A 5 4.79 13.75 11.97
N ALA A 6 5.87 14.40 11.50
CA ALA A 6 5.77 15.66 10.75
C ALA A 6 5.61 15.46 9.23
N TYR A 7 5.69 14.22 8.75
CA TYR A 7 5.64 13.95 7.31
C TYR A 7 4.29 14.36 6.72
N ARG A 8 4.34 15.24 5.74
CA ARG A 8 3.17 15.70 4.96
C ARG A 8 3.59 15.90 3.50
N LYS A 9 2.80 15.34 2.58
CA LYS A 9 2.97 15.58 1.14
C LYS A 9 1.63 15.91 0.52
N PHE A 10 1.52 17.06 -0.11
CA PHE A 10 0.31 17.49 -0.78
C PHE A 10 0.39 17.13 -2.25
N VAL A 11 -0.70 16.60 -2.79
CA VAL A 11 -0.85 16.22 -4.19
C VAL A 11 -2.21 16.67 -4.71
N THR A 12 -2.31 16.88 -6.02
CA THR A 12 -3.58 17.18 -6.70
C THR A 12 -3.93 16.00 -7.59
N LEU A 13 -5.13 15.47 -7.45
CA LEU A 13 -5.65 14.39 -8.28
C LEU A 13 -6.07 14.90 -9.66
N GLN A 14 -6.32 13.98 -10.61
CA GLN A 14 -6.70 14.32 -11.99
C GLN A 14 -7.99 15.16 -12.07
N ASN A 15 -8.88 15.05 -11.10
CA ASN A 15 -10.13 15.83 -11.01
C ASN A 15 -9.97 17.16 -10.23
N GLY A 16 -8.76 17.58 -9.93
CA GLY A 16 -8.46 18.81 -9.20
C GLY A 16 -8.55 18.71 -7.66
N LYS A 17 -9.04 17.60 -7.10
CA LYS A 17 -9.13 17.42 -5.64
C LYS A 17 -7.73 17.38 -5.02
N ARG A 18 -7.59 18.09 -3.90
CA ARG A 18 -6.34 18.13 -3.12
C ARG A 18 -6.35 17.03 -2.06
N VAL A 19 -5.26 16.30 -2.00
CA VAL A 19 -5.05 15.18 -1.06
C VAL A 19 -3.73 15.38 -0.33
N MET A 20 -3.71 15.04 0.95
CA MET A 20 -2.50 15.03 1.75
C MET A 20 -2.09 13.59 2.06
N PHE A 21 -0.84 13.24 1.81
CA PHE A 21 -0.24 12.00 2.28
C PHE A 21 0.46 12.24 3.63
N ARG A 22 0.16 11.41 4.61
CA ARG A 22 0.82 11.38 5.91
C ARG A 22 0.78 9.98 6.50
N PHE A 23 1.62 9.72 7.48
CA PHE A 23 1.56 8.44 8.16
C PHE A 23 0.35 8.35 9.11
N LEU A 24 -0.11 7.11 9.29
CA LEU A 24 -1.12 6.74 10.30
C LEU A 24 -0.63 7.13 11.69
N ASN A 25 -1.53 7.67 12.50
CA ASN A 25 -1.31 7.94 13.92
C ASN A 25 -2.50 7.46 14.76
N ASP A 26 -2.45 7.63 16.06
CA ASP A 26 -3.46 7.18 17.03
C ASP A 26 -4.83 7.85 16.85
N GLN A 27 -4.87 9.07 16.31
CA GLN A 27 -6.10 9.83 16.07
C GLN A 27 -6.89 9.34 14.83
N ASP A 28 -6.30 8.48 14.02
CA ASP A 28 -6.90 8.02 12.76
C ASP A 28 -7.85 6.82 12.92
N ARG A 29 -7.99 6.31 14.12
CA ARG A 29 -8.71 5.06 14.42
C ARG A 29 -10.09 4.99 13.77
N GLU A 30 -10.94 5.97 14.04
CA GLU A 30 -12.31 5.98 13.55
C GLU A 30 -12.40 6.10 12.04
N GLU A 31 -11.59 6.98 11.45
CA GLU A 31 -11.58 7.19 10.00
C GLU A 31 -10.99 5.98 9.25
N LEU A 32 -9.99 5.30 9.82
CA LEU A 32 -9.44 4.08 9.24
C LEU A 32 -10.46 2.93 9.29
N ILE A 33 -11.20 2.79 10.40
CA ILE A 33 -12.31 1.84 10.51
C ILE A 33 -13.37 2.17 9.46
N ARG A 34 -13.76 3.44 9.33
CA ARG A 34 -14.76 3.89 8.36
C ARG A 34 -14.35 3.57 6.94
N LEU A 35 -13.09 3.83 6.56
CA LEU A 35 -12.54 3.50 5.23
C LEU A 35 -12.87 2.06 4.82
N PHE A 36 -12.69 1.11 5.75
CA PHE A 36 -12.92 -0.30 5.46
C PHE A 36 -14.37 -0.72 5.67
N GLN A 37 -15.10 -0.16 6.65
CA GLN A 37 -16.52 -0.49 6.87
C GLN A 37 -17.40 -0.04 5.72
N ASP A 38 -17.13 1.13 5.14
CA ASP A 38 -17.89 1.68 4.01
C ASP A 38 -17.53 1.01 2.67
N ALA A 39 -16.42 0.28 2.61
CA ALA A 39 -16.01 -0.40 1.39
C ALA A 39 -16.90 -1.63 1.09
N PRO A 40 -17.37 -1.80 -0.15
CA PRO A 40 -18.07 -3.02 -0.57
C PRO A 40 -17.21 -4.27 -0.34
N GLU A 41 -17.85 -5.37 0.05
CA GLU A 41 -17.18 -6.67 0.27
C GLU A 41 -16.33 -7.11 -0.92
N GLU A 42 -16.83 -6.90 -2.13
CA GLU A 42 -16.12 -7.24 -3.37
C GLU A 42 -14.80 -6.50 -3.55
N ASP A 43 -14.66 -5.29 -2.96
CA ASP A 43 -13.42 -4.51 -3.00
C ASP A 43 -12.38 -4.99 -1.98
N LEU A 44 -12.83 -5.67 -0.93
CA LEU A 44 -12.02 -6.16 0.17
C LEU A 44 -11.60 -7.63 0.02
N ARG A 45 -12.26 -8.36 -0.89
CA ARG A 45 -12.09 -9.82 -1.05
C ARG A 45 -10.66 -10.26 -1.40
N PHE A 46 -9.82 -9.35 -1.90
CA PHE A 46 -8.44 -9.62 -2.25
C PHE A 46 -7.43 -9.05 -1.23
N LEU A 47 -7.91 -8.53 -0.11
CA LEU A 47 -7.04 -8.13 0.98
C LEU A 47 -6.60 -9.36 1.78
N LYS A 48 -5.33 -9.40 2.17
CA LYS A 48 -4.74 -10.54 2.91
C LYS A 48 -5.31 -10.72 4.32
N GLN A 49 -6.00 -9.72 4.84
CA GLN A 49 -6.55 -9.70 6.19
C GLN A 49 -8.01 -9.29 6.15
N ASN A 50 -8.78 -9.73 7.15
CA ASN A 50 -10.18 -9.36 7.28
C ASN A 50 -10.32 -7.95 7.88
N VAL A 51 -10.24 -6.93 7.04
CA VAL A 51 -10.31 -5.52 7.45
C VAL A 51 -11.70 -5.09 7.94
N LYS A 52 -12.73 -5.94 7.80
CA LYS A 52 -14.04 -5.74 8.46
C LYS A 52 -14.00 -6.10 9.95
N ASP A 53 -12.96 -6.80 10.41
CA ASP A 53 -12.74 -7.02 11.83
C ASP A 53 -12.17 -5.75 12.47
N ILE A 54 -13.03 -5.05 13.20
CA ILE A 54 -12.68 -3.80 13.91
C ILE A 54 -11.54 -4.04 14.91
N LYS A 55 -11.48 -5.22 15.56
CA LYS A 55 -10.39 -5.54 16.49
C LYS A 55 -9.04 -5.60 15.80
N LEU A 56 -9.01 -6.14 14.58
CA LEU A 56 -7.80 -6.14 13.76
C LEU A 56 -7.36 -4.72 13.41
N VAL A 57 -8.26 -3.88 12.91
CA VAL A 57 -7.95 -2.48 12.54
C VAL A 57 -7.49 -1.69 13.76
N ASN A 58 -8.15 -1.86 14.91
CA ASN A 58 -7.72 -1.26 16.18
C ASN A 58 -6.30 -1.69 16.55
N SER A 59 -5.96 -2.97 16.39
CA SER A 59 -4.63 -3.48 16.72
C SER A 59 -3.52 -2.82 15.87
N TRP A 60 -3.80 -2.39 14.65
CA TRP A 60 -2.83 -1.65 13.82
C TRP A 60 -2.53 -0.28 14.40
N VAL A 61 -3.56 0.41 14.89
CA VAL A 61 -3.42 1.73 15.53
C VAL A 61 -2.74 1.61 16.90
N ASP A 62 -3.14 0.62 17.71
CA ASP A 62 -2.57 0.40 19.04
C ASP A 62 -1.09 -0.01 19.00
N ASN A 63 -0.66 -0.67 17.91
CA ASN A 63 0.68 -1.22 17.77
C ASN A 63 1.46 -0.59 16.61
N ILE A 64 1.28 0.71 16.35
CA ILE A 64 2.02 1.42 15.32
C ILE A 64 3.52 1.25 15.55
N ASN A 65 4.22 0.69 14.56
CA ASN A 65 5.65 0.52 14.58
C ASN A 65 6.23 0.78 13.17
N TYR A 66 6.67 2.01 12.96
CA TYR A 66 7.21 2.45 11.67
C TYR A 66 8.51 1.73 11.27
N GLN A 67 9.18 1.03 12.21
CA GLN A 67 10.34 0.18 11.89
C GLN A 67 9.91 -1.13 11.20
N ARG A 68 8.67 -1.54 11.35
CA ARG A 68 8.11 -2.77 10.77
C ARG A 68 7.21 -2.50 9.57
N VAL A 69 6.34 -1.53 9.71
CA VAL A 69 5.37 -1.14 8.67
C VAL A 69 5.31 0.38 8.58
N LEU A 70 5.39 0.92 7.37
CA LEU A 70 5.12 2.32 7.08
C LEU A 70 3.70 2.44 6.51
N PRO A 71 2.69 2.78 7.33
CA PRO A 71 1.32 2.96 6.88
C PRO A 71 1.12 4.42 6.44
N LEU A 72 1.02 4.66 5.14
CA LEU A 72 0.78 5.97 4.54
C LEU A 72 -0.70 6.11 4.18
N LEU A 73 -1.34 7.13 4.71
CA LEU A 73 -2.73 7.46 4.42
C LEU A 73 -2.83 8.57 3.38
N ALA A 74 -3.86 8.51 2.56
CA ALA A 74 -4.30 9.61 1.70
C ALA A 74 -5.54 10.26 2.31
N ILE A 75 -5.45 11.54 2.66
CA ILE A 75 -6.50 12.33 3.29
C ILE A 75 -7.07 13.28 2.24
N ASN A 76 -8.37 13.18 1.96
CA ASN A 76 -9.08 14.19 1.19
C ASN A 76 -9.23 15.46 2.01
N LEU A 77 -8.67 16.57 1.55
CA LEU A 77 -8.65 17.83 2.31
C LEU A 77 -9.99 18.54 2.36
N GLU A 78 -10.91 18.27 1.43
CA GLU A 78 -12.25 18.88 1.43
C GLU A 78 -13.14 18.27 2.51
N ALA A 79 -13.14 16.94 2.63
CA ALA A 79 -13.99 16.20 3.57
C ALA A 79 -13.25 15.76 4.85
N ASN A 80 -11.94 16.00 4.93
CA ASN A 80 -11.05 15.58 6.02
C ASN A 80 -11.19 14.09 6.38
N ASN A 81 -11.33 13.23 5.36
CA ASN A 81 -11.49 11.78 5.54
C ASN A 81 -10.38 10.99 4.84
N ILE A 82 -10.13 9.77 5.33
CA ILE A 82 -9.19 8.83 4.71
C ILE A 82 -9.84 8.24 3.46
N ILE A 83 -9.15 8.33 2.32
CA ILE A 83 -9.63 7.82 1.02
C ILE A 83 -8.80 6.66 0.47
N ALA A 84 -7.61 6.46 0.99
CA ALA A 84 -6.74 5.35 0.63
C ALA A 84 -5.72 5.08 1.74
N ASP A 85 -5.25 3.84 1.78
CA ASP A 85 -4.18 3.34 2.63
C ASP A 85 -3.13 2.63 1.78
N ALA A 86 -1.86 2.93 2.00
CA ALA A 86 -0.74 2.22 1.43
C ALA A 86 0.25 1.82 2.53
N THR A 87 0.67 0.57 2.53
CA THR A 87 1.59 0.06 3.53
C THR A 87 2.87 -0.48 2.90
N LEU A 88 4.00 -0.19 3.52
CA LEU A 88 5.30 -0.77 3.19
C LEU A 88 5.73 -1.67 4.35
N HIS A 89 5.59 -2.99 4.17
CA HIS A 89 5.97 -4.00 5.14
C HIS A 89 7.43 -4.37 4.95
N ARG A 90 8.26 -4.17 5.96
CA ARG A 90 9.68 -4.55 5.92
C ARG A 90 9.86 -6.03 6.16
N GLY A 91 10.71 -6.65 5.40
CA GLY A 91 11.16 -8.02 5.62
C GLY A 91 11.95 -8.14 6.94
N LYS A 92 12.11 -9.38 7.40
CA LYS A 92 12.84 -9.70 8.64
C LYS A 92 14.12 -10.47 8.32
N HIS A 93 15.09 -10.39 9.22
CA HIS A 93 16.35 -11.16 9.14
C HIS A 93 17.05 -10.99 7.77
N ALA A 94 17.27 -12.07 7.05
CA ALA A 94 17.89 -12.06 5.73
C ALA A 94 17.11 -11.26 4.67
N ALA A 95 15.79 -11.07 4.85
CA ALA A 95 14.94 -10.31 3.95
C ALA A 95 14.76 -8.82 4.37
N LYS A 96 15.51 -8.32 5.36
CA LYS A 96 15.38 -6.94 5.89
C LYS A 96 15.53 -5.84 4.82
N HIS A 97 16.22 -6.14 3.72
CA HIS A 97 16.45 -5.24 2.58
C HIS A 97 15.29 -5.22 1.57
N ILE A 98 14.24 -6.00 1.80
CA ILE A 98 13.05 -6.11 0.94
C ILE A 98 11.85 -5.46 1.64
N GLY A 99 11.09 -4.65 0.91
CA GLY A 99 9.81 -4.12 1.36
C GLY A 99 8.66 -4.64 0.51
N GLU A 100 7.54 -5.06 1.13
CA GLU A 100 6.31 -5.42 0.42
C GLU A 100 5.35 -4.24 0.43
N VAL A 101 4.94 -3.79 -0.75
CA VAL A 101 3.97 -2.70 -0.93
C VAL A 101 2.57 -3.26 -1.10
N ARG A 102 1.61 -2.72 -0.34
CA ARG A 102 0.18 -2.97 -0.48
C ARG A 102 -0.55 -1.63 -0.56
N ILE A 103 -1.58 -1.53 -1.39
CA ILE A 103 -2.34 -0.29 -1.59
C ILE A 103 -3.83 -0.63 -1.67
N PHE A 104 -4.63 0.07 -0.89
CA PHE A 104 -6.09 0.07 -0.98
C PHE A 104 -6.58 1.49 -1.28
N VAL A 105 -7.49 1.62 -2.25
CA VAL A 105 -8.13 2.89 -2.62
C VAL A 105 -9.63 2.70 -2.58
N SER A 106 -10.32 3.56 -1.83
CA SER A 106 -11.78 3.56 -1.79
C SER A 106 -12.37 3.82 -3.18
N ARG A 107 -13.50 3.16 -3.47
CA ARG A 107 -14.10 3.11 -4.81
C ARG A 107 -14.31 4.49 -5.45
N PRO A 108 -14.83 5.52 -4.74
CA PRO A 108 -15.05 6.85 -5.32
C PRO A 108 -13.78 7.58 -5.77
N PHE A 109 -12.62 7.15 -5.29
CA PHE A 109 -11.32 7.78 -5.60
C PHE A 109 -10.43 6.95 -6.53
N ARG A 110 -10.94 5.84 -7.06
CA ARG A 110 -10.25 5.03 -8.07
C ARG A 110 -10.22 5.76 -9.41
N ASN A 111 -9.23 5.43 -10.22
CA ASN A 111 -8.99 6.03 -11.54
C ASN A 111 -8.73 7.55 -11.53
N LEU A 112 -8.52 8.17 -10.37
CA LEU A 112 -8.14 9.59 -10.22
C LEU A 112 -6.64 9.79 -9.99
N GLY A 113 -5.85 8.72 -10.08
CA GLY A 113 -4.40 8.77 -9.95
C GLY A 113 -3.86 8.58 -8.53
N VAL A 114 -4.70 8.57 -7.47
CA VAL A 114 -4.25 8.48 -6.08
C VAL A 114 -3.39 7.24 -5.81
N GLY A 115 -3.80 6.06 -6.27
CA GLY A 115 -3.03 4.82 -6.07
C GLY A 115 -1.65 4.88 -6.73
N SER A 116 -1.56 5.51 -7.90
CA SER A 116 -0.31 5.71 -8.63
C SER A 116 0.63 6.67 -7.91
N LEU A 117 0.09 7.77 -7.36
CA LEU A 117 0.86 8.76 -6.58
C LEU A 117 1.34 8.14 -5.25
N MET A 118 0.50 7.32 -4.60
CA MET A 118 0.89 6.59 -3.39
C MET A 118 1.98 5.57 -3.68
N LEU A 119 1.88 4.82 -4.78
CA LEU A 119 2.93 3.87 -5.18
C LEU A 119 4.27 4.57 -5.42
N GLU A 120 4.25 5.71 -6.10
CA GLU A 120 5.45 6.54 -6.29
C GLU A 120 6.05 6.99 -4.96
N GLU A 121 5.18 7.39 -4.02
CA GLU A 121 5.64 7.80 -2.69
C GLU A 121 6.20 6.63 -1.88
N MET A 122 5.60 5.43 -1.98
CA MET A 122 6.16 4.22 -1.36
C MET A 122 7.56 3.88 -1.90
N ILE A 123 7.80 4.10 -3.20
CA ILE A 123 9.13 3.93 -3.80
C ILE A 123 10.12 4.93 -3.22
N ASN A 124 9.71 6.21 -3.08
CA ASN A 124 10.57 7.25 -2.51
C ASN A 124 10.88 6.98 -1.03
N LEU A 125 9.89 6.53 -0.26
CA LEU A 125 10.06 6.14 1.13
C LEU A 125 11.00 4.93 1.25
N ALA A 126 10.84 3.91 0.40
CA ALA A 126 11.71 2.74 0.38
C ALA A 126 13.19 3.12 0.15
N LYS A 127 13.46 4.08 -0.76
CA LYS A 127 14.81 4.63 -0.98
C LYS A 127 15.36 5.29 0.28
N LYS A 128 14.57 6.18 0.90
CA LYS A 128 14.97 6.90 2.12
C LYS A 128 15.23 5.96 3.30
N GLU A 129 14.59 4.80 3.30
CA GLU A 129 14.72 3.76 4.32
C GLU A 129 15.80 2.71 3.99
N GLY A 130 16.55 2.92 2.90
CA GLY A 130 17.66 2.04 2.52
C GLY A 130 17.23 0.63 2.08
N LEU A 131 16.00 0.46 1.59
CA LEU A 131 15.56 -0.80 1.03
C LEU A 131 16.19 -1.01 -0.36
N HIS A 132 16.58 -2.24 -0.66
CA HIS A 132 17.14 -2.60 -1.97
C HIS A 132 16.08 -3.05 -2.95
N TRP A 133 15.00 -3.68 -2.46
CA TRP A 133 13.94 -4.24 -3.28
C TRP A 133 12.56 -3.89 -2.76
N LEU A 134 11.64 -3.64 -3.70
CA LEU A 134 10.21 -3.66 -3.44
C LEU A 134 9.58 -4.88 -4.09
N LYS A 135 8.69 -5.52 -3.32
CA LYS A 135 7.86 -6.64 -3.73
C LYS A 135 6.39 -6.20 -3.74
N ALA A 136 5.63 -6.68 -4.72
CA ALA A 136 4.18 -6.61 -4.74
C ALA A 136 3.61 -7.94 -5.23
N GLU A 137 2.50 -8.36 -4.62
CA GLU A 137 1.71 -9.51 -5.05
C GLU A 137 0.36 -8.99 -5.54
N ILE A 138 0.08 -9.18 -6.82
CA ILE A 138 -1.09 -8.59 -7.49
C ILE A 138 -1.91 -9.71 -8.10
N ILE A 139 -3.22 -9.71 -7.85
CA ILE A 139 -4.15 -10.65 -8.51
C ILE A 139 -4.01 -10.50 -10.03
N ALA A 140 -3.78 -11.60 -10.72
CA ALA A 140 -3.45 -11.62 -12.15
C ALA A 140 -4.54 -10.96 -13.02
N ASP A 141 -5.80 -11.09 -12.61
CA ASP A 141 -6.95 -10.48 -13.29
C ASP A 141 -7.01 -8.95 -13.17
N HIS A 142 -6.29 -8.38 -12.21
CA HIS A 142 -6.24 -6.93 -12.01
C HIS A 142 -5.28 -6.24 -12.99
N LYS A 143 -5.49 -6.43 -14.30
CA LYS A 143 -4.60 -5.96 -15.39
C LYS A 143 -4.23 -4.47 -15.30
N LYS A 144 -5.18 -3.61 -14.87
CA LYS A 144 -4.92 -2.17 -14.69
C LYS A 144 -3.91 -1.92 -13.56
N VAL A 145 -3.99 -2.67 -12.46
CA VAL A 145 -3.05 -2.57 -11.33
C VAL A 145 -1.67 -3.07 -11.76
N VAL A 146 -1.60 -4.23 -12.42
CA VAL A 146 -0.35 -4.76 -13.00
C VAL A 146 0.32 -3.74 -13.91
N LYS A 147 -0.46 -3.10 -14.82
CA LYS A 147 0.05 -2.03 -15.69
C LYS A 147 0.58 -0.84 -14.89
N ALA A 148 -0.14 -0.40 -13.85
CA ALA A 148 0.28 0.73 -13.01
C ALA A 148 1.61 0.45 -12.28
N PHE A 149 1.84 -0.77 -11.83
CA PHE A 149 3.11 -1.18 -11.23
C PHE A 149 4.23 -1.26 -12.27
N ARG A 150 3.96 -1.85 -13.44
CA ARG A 150 4.94 -1.91 -14.55
C ARG A 150 5.44 -0.52 -14.97
N THR A 151 4.55 0.45 -15.12
CA THR A 151 4.92 1.83 -15.48
C THR A 151 5.79 2.52 -14.43
N ARG A 152 5.89 1.95 -13.22
CA ARG A 152 6.77 2.43 -12.14
C ARG A 152 7.98 1.52 -11.89
N GLY A 153 8.33 0.71 -12.89
CA GLY A 153 9.56 -0.08 -12.90
C GLY A 153 9.47 -1.39 -12.10
N PHE A 154 8.26 -1.86 -11.78
CA PHE A 154 8.09 -3.23 -11.28
C PHE A 154 8.07 -4.22 -12.46
N GLU A 155 8.79 -5.30 -12.33
CA GLU A 155 8.84 -6.38 -13.29
C GLU A 155 8.15 -7.62 -12.73
N ALA A 156 7.33 -8.29 -13.55
CA ALA A 156 6.78 -9.58 -13.21
C ALA A 156 7.91 -10.64 -13.16
N ARG A 157 8.02 -11.36 -12.06
CA ARG A 157 9.03 -12.39 -11.84
C ARG A 157 8.46 -13.80 -11.90
N ALA A 158 7.22 -13.97 -11.46
CA ALA A 158 6.50 -15.23 -11.52
C ALA A 158 4.99 -14.99 -11.52
N THR A 159 4.27 -15.92 -12.12
CA THR A 159 2.84 -16.12 -11.86
C THR A 159 2.71 -17.35 -10.98
N LEU A 160 2.03 -17.22 -9.86
CA LEU A 160 1.77 -18.31 -8.93
C LEU A 160 0.30 -18.68 -9.08
N GLU A 161 0.06 -19.85 -9.65
CA GLU A 161 -1.29 -20.36 -9.90
C GLU A 161 -1.96 -20.74 -8.59
N ASP A 162 -3.25 -20.47 -8.48
CA ASP A 162 -4.10 -20.79 -7.31
C ASP A 162 -3.53 -20.35 -5.95
N TYR A 163 -2.65 -19.36 -5.95
CA TYR A 163 -1.91 -18.95 -4.76
C TYR A 163 -2.76 -18.19 -3.74
N PHE A 164 -3.75 -17.45 -4.21
CA PHE A 164 -4.65 -16.67 -3.35
C PHE A 164 -6.00 -17.36 -3.25
N ILE A 165 -6.44 -17.67 -2.02
CA ILE A 165 -7.74 -18.31 -1.75
C ILE A 165 -8.63 -17.29 -1.06
N ARG A 166 -9.81 -17.05 -1.63
CA ARG A 166 -10.86 -16.23 -1.03
C ARG A 166 -11.61 -17.00 0.06
N LYS A 167 -12.38 -16.27 0.89
CA LYS A 167 -13.24 -16.89 1.94
C LYS A 167 -14.27 -17.88 1.41
N ASP A 168 -14.71 -17.71 0.18
CA ASP A 168 -15.66 -18.61 -0.53
C ASP A 168 -14.97 -19.81 -1.18
N GLY A 169 -13.67 -20.00 -0.97
CA GLY A 169 -12.87 -21.09 -1.52
C GLY A 169 -12.41 -20.90 -2.95
N VAL A 170 -12.79 -19.81 -3.61
CA VAL A 170 -12.35 -19.52 -4.99
C VAL A 170 -10.88 -19.11 -4.97
N THR A 171 -10.08 -19.77 -5.80
CA THR A 171 -8.66 -19.50 -5.97
C THR A 171 -8.41 -18.44 -7.04
N HIS A 172 -7.30 -17.75 -6.94
CA HIS A 172 -6.85 -16.79 -7.92
C HIS A 172 -5.32 -16.84 -8.06
N ASP A 173 -4.86 -16.66 -9.28
CA ASP A 173 -3.45 -16.49 -9.58
C ASP A 173 -2.97 -15.13 -9.12
N ILE A 174 -1.73 -15.08 -8.67
CA ILE A 174 -1.04 -13.82 -8.40
C ILE A 174 0.16 -13.64 -9.33
N ILE A 175 0.44 -12.40 -9.65
CA ILE A 175 1.70 -12.00 -10.27
C ILE A 175 2.60 -11.45 -9.16
N LEU A 176 3.73 -12.12 -8.93
CA LEU A 176 4.79 -11.62 -8.09
C LEU A 176 5.61 -10.61 -8.89
N MET A 177 5.60 -9.37 -8.43
CA MET A 177 6.34 -8.28 -9.06
C MET A 177 7.45 -7.77 -8.15
N LEU A 178 8.62 -7.53 -8.71
CA LEU A 178 9.77 -6.95 -8.02
C LEU A 178 10.25 -5.68 -8.72
N ARG A 179 10.76 -4.75 -7.91
CA ARG A 179 11.41 -3.53 -8.37
C ARG A 179 12.69 -3.28 -7.58
N PRO A 180 13.86 -3.09 -8.25
CA PRO A 180 15.05 -2.61 -7.56
C PRO A 180 14.83 -1.16 -7.12
N VAL A 181 15.18 -0.84 -5.88
CA VAL A 181 15.10 0.51 -5.31
C VAL A 181 16.43 1.24 -5.49
N VAL A 182 17.53 0.50 -5.31
CA VAL A 182 18.90 0.95 -5.54
C VAL A 182 19.45 0.22 -6.76
N LYS A 183 20.24 0.88 -7.58
CA LYS A 183 20.93 0.21 -8.68
C LYS A 183 21.90 -0.83 -8.10
N ARG A 184 22.05 -1.96 -8.79
CA ARG A 184 22.87 -3.08 -8.33
C ARG A 184 24.34 -2.68 -8.09
N GLU A 185 24.82 -1.67 -8.80
CA GLU A 185 26.17 -1.11 -8.68
C GLU A 185 26.36 -0.25 -7.42
N GLU A 186 25.27 0.22 -6.81
CA GLU A 186 25.25 1.06 -5.60
C GLU A 186 24.90 0.25 -4.33
N ALA A 187 24.61 -1.05 -4.47
CA ALA A 187 24.25 -1.91 -3.35
C ALA A 187 25.52 -2.46 -2.68
N GLU A 188 25.91 -1.87 -1.56
CA GLU A 188 26.86 -2.49 -0.62
C GLU A 188 26.14 -3.58 0.17
N PHE A 189 26.70 -4.80 0.15
CA PHE A 189 26.17 -5.97 0.86
C PHE A 189 26.87 -6.17 2.21
#